data_f7da592c8497bfd73cd7fe5b5aff14b6
#
_entry.id   f7da592c8497bfd73cd7fe5b5aff14b6
#
_cell.length_a   1.000
_cell.length_b   1.000
_cell.length_c   1.000
_cell.angle_alpha   90.00
_cell.angle_beta   90.00
_cell.angle_gamma   90.00
#
_symmetry.space_group_name_H-M   'P 1'
#
loop_
_entity.id
_entity.type
_entity.pdbx_description
1 polymer ?
#
loop_
_entity_poly.entity_id
_entity_poly.type
_entity_poly.pdbx_seq_one_letter_code
_entity_poly.pdbx_strand_id
1 'polypeptide(L)'
;LLTSQLKEVNKTLEDFKVQLTNELKNYSHAVSEQHETISKIQEILQQNEFSFSYIKMIEEKIRSTFVVEQLDDFALVERYVVDWIAESIEIKQPKFFRPPHVIIIVGPTGVGKTTTIEKLASNTIIDAKKNNKPRPALCIVTIDIMKAGALEQLKRVGEILGEEIKKAECAEDVQELYDNNKSHVDYMFIDTSGYSPNDSLHIADMKKILDVDMNPDVYLSVSATTKTSDLVNIFRNYEPFAYESVIITKADETKQFGNIISVLWEKHKSISYITDGQGIPKDIRKADVIDIIKRLNGFNIDRIHLEDKFGEK
;
A
#
# COMPACT_ATOMS: atom_id res chain seq x y z
N LEU A 1 31.07 31.05 46.70
CA LEU A 1 30.34 29.83 46.30
C LEU A 1 29.62 29.99 44.93
N LEU A 2 28.84 31.05 44.73
CA LEU A 2 28.13 31.25 43.43
C LEU A 2 29.08 31.49 42.25
N THR A 3 30.19 32.19 42.47
CA THR A 3 31.16 32.51 41.39
C THR A 3 32.02 31.32 40.98
N SER A 4 32.22 30.35 41.86
CA SER A 4 32.93 29.09 41.54
C SER A 4 32.04 28.13 40.78
N GLN A 5 30.74 28.04 41.12
CA GLN A 5 29.75 27.24 40.39
C GLN A 5 29.47 27.77 38.97
N LEU A 6 29.43 29.11 38.80
CA LEU A 6 29.31 29.73 37.46
C LEU A 6 30.53 29.46 36.58
N LYS A 7 31.75 29.41 37.15
CA LYS A 7 32.95 29.06 36.38
C LYS A 7 32.97 27.60 35.96
N GLU A 8 32.46 26.71 36.80
CA GLU A 8 32.40 25.28 36.52
C GLU A 8 31.36 24.98 35.45
N VAL A 9 30.18 25.61 35.51
CA VAL A 9 29.13 25.53 34.47
C VAL A 9 29.59 26.07 33.12
N ASN A 10 30.29 27.21 33.12
CA ASN A 10 30.83 27.76 31.88
C ASN A 10 31.91 26.87 31.25
N LYS A 11 32.76 26.24 32.07
CA LYS A 11 33.75 25.28 31.58
C LYS A 11 33.08 24.05 30.96
N THR A 12 32.05 23.48 31.62
CA THR A 12 31.30 22.34 31.12
C THR A 12 30.55 22.65 29.81
N LEU A 13 30.04 23.89 29.66
CA LEU A 13 29.41 24.39 28.45
C LEU A 13 30.43 24.58 27.31
N GLU A 14 31.64 25.01 27.59
CA GLU A 14 32.72 25.10 26.59
C GLU A 14 33.22 23.73 26.15
N ASP A 15 33.39 22.79 27.07
CA ASP A 15 33.77 21.42 26.77
C ASP A 15 32.68 20.72 25.94
N PHE A 16 31.41 20.96 26.26
CA PHE A 16 30.28 20.44 25.48
C PHE A 16 30.21 21.05 24.06
N LYS A 17 30.44 22.36 23.92
CA LYS A 17 30.55 23.02 22.61
C LYS A 17 31.67 22.44 21.76
N VAL A 18 32.81 22.17 22.36
CA VAL A 18 33.96 21.57 21.65
C VAL A 18 33.66 20.15 21.23
N GLN A 19 33.01 19.36 22.08
CA GLN A 19 32.53 17.99 21.71
C GLN A 19 31.53 18.04 20.57
N LEU A 20 30.51 18.90 20.66
CA LEU A 20 29.52 19.07 19.60
C LEU A 20 30.15 19.53 18.28
N THR A 21 31.11 20.42 18.36
CA THR A 21 31.84 20.93 17.15
C THR A 21 32.70 19.82 16.54
N ASN A 22 33.32 18.97 17.35
CA ASN A 22 34.09 17.83 16.87
C ASN A 22 33.18 16.70 16.31
N GLU A 23 32.05 16.44 16.93
CA GLU A 23 31.05 15.50 16.39
C GLU A 23 30.45 16.03 15.08
N LEU A 24 30.13 17.32 14.99
CA LEU A 24 29.66 17.95 13.74
C LEU A 24 30.76 17.96 12.67
N LYS A 25 32.01 18.14 13.01
CA LYS A 25 33.14 18.03 12.07
C LYS A 25 33.33 16.58 11.61
N ASN A 26 33.26 15.61 12.51
CA ASN A 26 33.32 14.20 12.17
C ASN A 26 32.12 13.80 11.31
N TYR A 27 30.93 14.34 11.58
CA TYR A 27 29.74 14.16 10.76
C TYR A 27 29.88 14.81 9.38
N SER A 28 30.48 16.02 9.30
CA SER A 28 30.75 16.71 8.02
C SER A 28 31.87 16.04 7.22
N HIS A 29 32.88 15.46 7.86
CA HIS A 29 33.90 14.64 7.19
C HIS A 29 33.34 13.30 6.72
N ALA A 30 32.48 12.67 7.50
CA ALA A 30 31.77 11.45 7.06
C ALA A 30 30.79 11.71 5.90
N VAL A 31 30.23 12.91 5.82
CA VAL A 31 29.37 13.37 4.69
C VAL A 31 30.22 13.70 3.44
N SER A 32 31.49 14.10 3.59
CA SER A 32 32.39 14.39 2.45
C SER A 32 33.05 13.14 1.84
N GLU A 33 32.99 11.99 2.53
CA GLU A 33 33.44 10.70 2.00
C GLU A 33 32.25 9.78 1.73
N GLN A 34 31.24 10.27 1.03
CA GLN A 34 30.15 9.40 0.55
C GLN A 34 30.69 8.56 -0.62
N HIS A 35 30.76 7.26 -0.42
CA HIS A 35 31.24 6.35 -1.47
C HIS A 35 30.38 6.50 -2.74
N GLU A 36 31.00 6.51 -3.93
CA GLU A 36 30.33 6.73 -5.21
C GLU A 36 29.15 5.77 -5.41
N THR A 37 29.32 4.49 -5.04
CA THR A 37 28.27 3.46 -5.11
C THR A 37 27.05 3.84 -4.26
N ILE A 38 27.25 4.36 -3.04
CA ILE A 38 26.14 4.78 -2.16
C ILE A 38 25.41 5.95 -2.78
N SER A 39 26.15 6.96 -3.29
CA SER A 39 25.55 8.12 -3.96
C SER A 39 24.72 7.69 -5.17
N LYS A 40 25.23 6.77 -5.98
CA LYS A 40 24.53 6.26 -7.15
C LYS A 40 23.25 5.48 -6.78
N ILE A 41 23.29 4.64 -5.74
CA ILE A 41 22.09 3.96 -5.24
C ILE A 41 21.05 4.98 -4.73
N GLN A 42 21.47 6.01 -4.00
CA GLN A 42 20.58 7.09 -3.54
C GLN A 42 19.90 7.79 -4.72
N GLU A 43 20.63 8.12 -5.78
CA GLU A 43 20.09 8.74 -6.99
C GLU A 43 19.04 7.84 -7.65
N ILE A 44 19.31 6.54 -7.80
CA ILE A 44 18.35 5.58 -8.37
C ILE A 44 17.09 5.49 -7.50
N LEU A 45 17.24 5.43 -6.18
CA LEU A 45 16.09 5.40 -5.26
C LEU A 45 15.28 6.70 -5.34
N GLN A 46 15.92 7.86 -5.42
CA GLN A 46 15.25 9.16 -5.61
C GLN A 46 14.51 9.24 -6.93
N GLN A 47 15.08 8.75 -8.04
CA GLN A 47 14.43 8.70 -9.34
C GLN A 47 13.17 7.83 -9.33
N ASN A 48 13.11 6.82 -8.46
CA ASN A 48 11.93 5.97 -8.24
C ASN A 48 10.96 6.54 -7.18
N GLU A 49 11.20 7.76 -6.67
CA GLU A 49 10.37 8.45 -5.68
C GLU A 49 10.29 7.74 -4.30
N PHE A 50 11.34 7.00 -3.91
CA PHE A 50 11.41 6.49 -2.55
C PHE A 50 11.48 7.63 -1.54
N SER A 51 10.84 7.45 -0.37
CA SER A 51 10.88 8.44 0.70
C SER A 51 12.28 8.61 1.27
N PHE A 52 12.57 9.80 1.81
CA PHE A 52 13.85 10.06 2.44
C PHE A 52 14.18 9.09 3.59
N SER A 53 13.18 8.72 4.39
CA SER A 53 13.34 7.75 5.49
C SER A 53 13.72 6.37 4.98
N TYR A 54 13.12 5.94 3.87
CA TYR A 54 13.43 4.67 3.24
C TYR A 54 14.85 4.65 2.64
N ILE A 55 15.21 5.71 1.91
CA ILE A 55 16.56 5.87 1.33
C ILE A 55 17.62 5.82 2.43
N LYS A 56 17.39 6.52 3.55
CA LYS A 56 18.31 6.52 4.70
C LYS A 56 18.44 5.12 5.31
N MET A 57 17.34 4.38 5.44
CA MET A 57 17.37 2.99 5.92
C MET A 57 18.22 2.10 5.01
N ILE A 58 18.08 2.22 3.69
CA ILE A 58 18.91 1.46 2.73
C ILE A 58 20.38 1.86 2.85
N GLU A 59 20.68 3.16 2.95
CA GLU A 59 22.05 3.65 3.14
C GLU A 59 22.69 3.06 4.40
N GLU A 60 22.00 3.11 5.54
CA GLU A 60 22.48 2.52 6.80
C GLU A 60 22.70 1.02 6.66
N LYS A 61 21.84 0.33 5.94
CA LYS A 61 21.95 -1.10 5.68
C LYS A 61 23.15 -1.43 4.79
N ILE A 62 23.44 -0.62 3.77
CA ILE A 62 24.65 -0.76 2.94
C ILE A 62 25.89 -0.60 3.81
N ARG A 63 25.98 0.48 4.60
CA ARG A 63 27.14 0.77 5.47
C ARG A 63 27.40 -0.30 6.53
N SER A 64 26.35 -0.94 7.02
CA SER A 64 26.47 -2.01 8.02
C SER A 64 26.78 -3.39 7.43
N THR A 65 26.52 -3.58 6.15
CA THR A 65 26.64 -4.89 5.49
C THR A 65 27.97 -5.05 4.74
N PHE A 66 28.45 -3.97 4.10
CA PHE A 66 29.62 -4.03 3.22
C PHE A 66 30.83 -3.35 3.84
N VAL A 67 32.00 -3.97 3.69
CA VAL A 67 33.30 -3.30 3.91
C VAL A 67 33.66 -2.42 2.72
N VAL A 68 34.57 -1.45 2.90
CA VAL A 68 34.88 -0.41 1.90
C VAL A 68 35.28 -1.03 0.54
N GLU A 69 36.08 -2.09 0.55
CA GLU A 69 36.54 -2.78 -0.66
C GLU A 69 35.39 -3.45 -1.45
N GLN A 70 34.31 -3.86 -0.76
CA GLN A 70 33.14 -4.44 -1.41
C GLN A 70 32.23 -3.37 -2.02
N LEU A 71 32.30 -2.12 -1.54
CA LEU A 71 31.54 -1.03 -2.12
C LEU A 71 32.00 -0.66 -3.53
N ASP A 72 33.23 -1.00 -3.91
CA ASP A 72 33.73 -0.81 -5.28
C ASP A 72 33.01 -1.72 -6.30
N ASP A 73 32.43 -2.82 -5.86
CA ASP A 73 31.57 -3.67 -6.70
C ASP A 73 30.11 -3.19 -6.68
N PHE A 74 29.82 -2.21 -7.53
CA PHE A 74 28.46 -1.67 -7.67
C PHE A 74 27.41 -2.75 -7.94
N ALA A 75 27.71 -3.74 -8.79
CA ALA A 75 26.75 -4.78 -9.17
C ALA A 75 26.40 -5.67 -7.98
N LEU A 76 27.38 -5.97 -7.12
CA LEU A 76 27.15 -6.71 -5.88
C LEU A 76 26.22 -5.90 -4.95
N VAL A 77 26.52 -4.63 -4.68
CA VAL A 77 25.71 -3.77 -3.79
C VAL A 77 24.31 -3.57 -4.34
N GLU A 78 24.18 -3.29 -5.64
CA GLU A 78 22.89 -3.12 -6.33
C GLU A 78 21.99 -4.35 -6.16
N ARG A 79 22.52 -5.56 -6.36
CA ARG A 79 21.76 -6.81 -6.18
C ARG A 79 21.23 -6.94 -4.76
N TYR A 80 22.04 -6.66 -3.74
CA TYR A 80 21.60 -6.71 -2.36
C TYR A 80 20.53 -5.65 -2.07
N VAL A 81 20.65 -4.45 -2.63
CA VAL A 81 19.63 -3.39 -2.48
C VAL A 81 18.31 -3.81 -3.11
N VAL A 82 18.32 -4.41 -4.29
CA VAL A 82 17.13 -4.96 -4.95
C VAL A 82 16.49 -6.04 -4.07
N ASP A 83 17.28 -6.94 -3.51
CA ASP A 83 16.79 -7.96 -2.57
C ASP A 83 16.14 -7.34 -1.34
N TRP A 84 16.75 -6.32 -0.74
CA TRP A 84 16.18 -5.65 0.43
C TRP A 84 14.90 -4.89 0.13
N ILE A 85 14.79 -4.30 -1.07
CA ILE A 85 13.53 -3.70 -1.52
C ILE A 85 12.46 -4.79 -1.64
N ALA A 86 12.78 -5.92 -2.26
CA ALA A 86 11.87 -7.05 -2.40
C ALA A 86 11.42 -7.61 -1.03
N GLU A 87 12.34 -7.77 -0.08
CA GLU A 87 12.07 -8.20 1.30
C GLU A 87 11.17 -7.22 2.08
N SER A 88 11.17 -5.94 1.71
CA SER A 88 10.33 -4.91 2.36
C SER A 88 8.89 -4.88 1.84
N ILE A 89 8.58 -5.61 0.77
CA ILE A 89 7.25 -5.67 0.16
C ILE A 89 6.50 -6.88 0.74
N GLU A 90 5.47 -6.60 1.52
CA GLU A 90 4.60 -7.64 2.05
C GLU A 90 3.41 -7.89 1.12
N ILE A 91 3.19 -9.14 0.72
CA ILE A 91 2.02 -9.56 -0.04
C ILE A 91 1.02 -10.21 0.90
N LYS A 92 -0.25 -9.82 0.77
CA LYS A 92 -1.33 -10.40 1.58
C LYS A 92 -1.44 -11.90 1.33
N GLN A 93 -1.27 -12.68 2.38
CA GLN A 93 -1.45 -14.12 2.32
C GLN A 93 -2.94 -14.48 2.19
N PRO A 94 -3.29 -15.53 1.41
CA PRO A 94 -4.65 -16.01 1.32
C PRO A 94 -5.18 -16.39 2.72
N LYS A 95 -6.38 -15.89 3.05
CA LYS A 95 -7.09 -16.29 4.25
C LYS A 95 -8.24 -17.23 3.88
N PHE A 96 -8.54 -18.16 4.76
CA PHE A 96 -9.76 -18.95 4.64
C PHE A 96 -10.93 -18.13 5.19
N PHE A 97 -11.93 -17.93 4.35
CA PHE A 97 -13.19 -17.29 4.75
C PHE A 97 -14.31 -18.32 4.75
N ARG A 98 -15.20 -18.22 5.74
CA ARG A 98 -16.49 -18.90 5.68
C ARG A 98 -17.43 -18.06 4.84
N PRO A 99 -18.25 -18.66 3.96
CA PRO A 99 -19.25 -17.90 3.24
C PRO A 99 -20.23 -17.18 4.18
N PRO A 100 -20.64 -15.96 3.83
CA PRO A 100 -20.15 -15.17 2.73
C PRO A 100 -18.78 -14.55 3.03
N HIS A 101 -17.88 -14.56 2.03
CA HIS A 101 -16.69 -13.72 2.09
C HIS A 101 -17.10 -12.25 1.85
N VAL A 102 -17.12 -11.45 2.90
CA VAL A 102 -17.49 -10.03 2.82
C VAL A 102 -16.25 -9.21 2.48
N ILE A 103 -16.29 -8.48 1.37
CA ILE A 103 -15.21 -7.65 0.87
C ILE A 103 -15.66 -6.19 0.85
N ILE A 104 -14.95 -5.34 1.57
CA ILE A 104 -15.18 -3.90 1.63
C ILE A 104 -13.98 -3.18 1.04
N ILE A 105 -14.22 -2.23 0.11
CA ILE A 105 -13.15 -1.38 -0.41
C ILE A 105 -13.39 0.05 0.04
N VAL A 106 -12.46 0.58 0.83
CA VAL A 106 -12.44 1.98 1.29
C VAL A 106 -11.33 2.76 0.62
N GLY A 107 -11.40 4.08 0.65
CA GLY A 107 -10.35 4.94 0.10
C GLY A 107 -10.88 6.26 -0.48
N PRO A 108 -10.00 7.17 -0.89
CA PRO A 108 -10.35 8.49 -1.38
C PRO A 108 -11.26 8.49 -2.62
N THR A 109 -11.79 9.68 -2.95
CA THR A 109 -12.54 9.87 -4.19
C THR A 109 -11.65 9.64 -5.42
N GLY A 110 -12.20 8.94 -6.43
CA GLY A 110 -11.54 8.80 -7.73
C GLY A 110 -10.39 7.79 -7.79
N VAL A 111 -10.13 7.03 -6.71
CA VAL A 111 -9.09 5.98 -6.69
C VAL A 111 -9.52 4.67 -7.36
N GLY A 112 -10.74 4.55 -7.88
CA GLY A 112 -11.18 3.36 -8.61
C GLY A 112 -11.81 2.26 -7.77
N LYS A 113 -12.39 2.55 -6.58
CA LYS A 113 -13.05 1.55 -5.71
C LYS A 113 -14.12 0.75 -6.43
N THR A 114 -15.12 1.45 -6.97
CA THR A 114 -16.22 0.84 -7.72
C THR A 114 -15.71 -0.06 -8.85
N THR A 115 -14.81 0.45 -9.69
CA THR A 115 -14.21 -0.32 -10.79
C THR A 115 -13.43 -1.54 -10.30
N THR A 116 -12.80 -1.43 -9.12
CA THR A 116 -12.08 -2.57 -8.51
C THR A 116 -13.05 -3.65 -8.04
N ILE A 117 -14.19 -3.26 -7.44
CA ILE A 117 -15.26 -4.21 -7.08
C ILE A 117 -15.79 -4.94 -8.32
N GLU A 118 -16.05 -4.18 -9.39
CA GLU A 118 -16.50 -4.74 -10.68
C GLU A 118 -15.53 -5.80 -11.21
N LYS A 119 -14.23 -5.51 -11.16
CA LYS A 119 -13.18 -6.45 -11.58
C LYS A 119 -13.09 -7.67 -10.67
N LEU A 120 -13.12 -7.48 -9.35
CA LEU A 120 -13.06 -8.59 -8.39
C LEU A 120 -14.28 -9.51 -8.51
N ALA A 121 -15.49 -8.96 -8.55
CA ALA A 121 -16.72 -9.73 -8.70
C ALA A 121 -16.72 -10.54 -10.02
N SER A 122 -16.31 -9.89 -11.13
CA SER A 122 -16.20 -10.56 -12.42
C SER A 122 -15.16 -11.69 -12.41
N ASN A 123 -13.99 -11.46 -11.82
CA ASN A 123 -12.92 -12.46 -11.74
C ASN A 123 -13.32 -13.64 -10.86
N THR A 124 -14.08 -13.41 -9.78
CA THR A 124 -14.59 -14.49 -8.93
C THR A 124 -15.43 -15.50 -9.73
N ILE A 125 -16.30 -15.02 -10.65
CA ILE A 125 -17.09 -15.88 -11.54
C ILE A 125 -16.19 -16.58 -12.57
N ILE A 126 -15.26 -15.83 -13.17
CA ILE A 126 -14.35 -16.37 -14.21
C ILE A 126 -13.45 -17.46 -13.64
N ASP A 127 -12.92 -17.24 -12.45
CA ASP A 127 -12.02 -18.21 -11.79
C ASP A 127 -12.76 -19.47 -11.36
N ALA A 128 -14.00 -19.35 -10.91
CA ALA A 128 -14.84 -20.53 -10.68
C ALA A 128 -15.03 -21.34 -11.97
N LYS A 129 -15.33 -20.67 -13.09
CA LYS A 129 -15.49 -21.33 -14.39
C LYS A 129 -14.20 -21.98 -14.88
N LYS A 130 -13.05 -21.30 -14.76
CA LYS A 130 -11.74 -21.86 -15.14
C LYS A 130 -11.38 -23.11 -14.34
N ASN A 131 -11.78 -23.15 -13.07
CA ASN A 131 -11.50 -24.25 -12.16
C ASN A 131 -12.62 -25.33 -12.16
N ASN A 132 -13.57 -25.27 -13.10
CA ASN A 132 -14.71 -26.18 -13.18
C ASN A 132 -15.54 -26.26 -11.87
N LYS A 133 -15.62 -25.15 -11.14
CA LYS A 133 -16.44 -24.99 -9.94
C LYS A 133 -17.81 -24.41 -10.29
N PRO A 134 -18.84 -24.66 -9.47
CA PRO A 134 -20.13 -23.98 -9.61
C PRO A 134 -19.94 -22.47 -9.61
N ARG A 135 -20.82 -21.77 -10.34
CA ARG A 135 -20.83 -20.30 -10.30
C ARG A 135 -21.12 -19.84 -8.87
N PRO A 136 -20.27 -18.97 -8.29
CA PRO A 136 -20.50 -18.43 -6.96
C PRO A 136 -21.72 -17.50 -6.98
N ALA A 137 -22.50 -17.53 -5.92
CA ALA A 137 -23.57 -16.58 -5.67
C ALA A 137 -23.00 -15.29 -5.08
N LEU A 138 -23.32 -14.15 -5.70
CA LEU A 138 -22.79 -12.85 -5.31
C LEU A 138 -23.88 -11.94 -4.76
N CYS A 139 -23.54 -11.07 -3.82
CA CYS A 139 -24.33 -9.94 -3.41
C CYS A 139 -23.46 -8.69 -3.53
N ILE A 140 -23.91 -7.69 -4.30
CA ILE A 140 -23.18 -6.42 -4.47
C ILE A 140 -24.03 -5.33 -3.83
N VAL A 141 -23.45 -4.64 -2.84
CA VAL A 141 -24.08 -3.56 -2.08
C VAL A 141 -23.32 -2.27 -2.34
N THR A 142 -24.02 -1.17 -2.52
CA THR A 142 -23.40 0.16 -2.54
C THR A 142 -23.94 1.02 -1.40
N ILE A 143 -23.02 1.66 -0.68
CA ILE A 143 -23.32 2.74 0.27
C ILE A 143 -22.96 4.12 -0.32
N ASP A 144 -22.53 4.20 -1.60
CA ASP A 144 -22.25 5.44 -2.32
C ASP A 144 -23.52 5.99 -2.97
N ILE A 145 -24.35 6.65 -2.16
CA ILE A 145 -25.65 7.16 -2.57
C ILE A 145 -25.56 8.55 -3.22
N MET A 146 -24.52 9.29 -2.85
CA MET A 146 -24.40 10.72 -3.17
C MET A 146 -23.83 10.96 -4.57
N LYS A 147 -23.18 9.99 -5.17
CA LYS A 147 -22.51 10.16 -6.46
C LYS A 147 -23.46 9.84 -7.62
N ALA A 148 -23.97 10.89 -8.27
CA ALA A 148 -24.72 10.72 -9.51
C ALA A 148 -23.90 9.93 -10.53
N GLY A 149 -24.45 8.83 -11.03
CA GLY A 149 -23.81 7.96 -12.02
C GLY A 149 -23.04 6.74 -11.46
N ALA A 150 -22.62 6.72 -10.19
CA ALA A 150 -21.99 5.54 -9.60
C ALA A 150 -22.95 4.34 -9.56
N LEU A 151 -24.20 4.59 -9.18
CA LEU A 151 -25.24 3.58 -9.18
C LEU A 151 -25.56 3.05 -10.60
N GLU A 152 -25.59 3.94 -11.60
CA GLU A 152 -25.83 3.53 -12.99
C GLU A 152 -24.68 2.68 -13.53
N GLN A 153 -23.46 3.04 -13.18
CA GLN A 153 -22.28 2.24 -13.51
C GLN A 153 -22.39 0.84 -12.90
N LEU A 154 -22.60 0.76 -11.58
CA LEU A 154 -22.77 -0.52 -10.89
C LEU A 154 -23.96 -1.34 -11.41
N LYS A 155 -25.08 -0.71 -11.74
CA LYS A 155 -26.22 -1.40 -12.33
C LYS A 155 -25.88 -2.08 -13.65
N ARG A 156 -25.14 -1.41 -14.55
CA ARG A 156 -24.67 -2.04 -15.80
C ARG A 156 -23.80 -3.26 -15.53
N VAL A 157 -22.96 -3.19 -14.50
CA VAL A 157 -22.15 -4.35 -14.10
C VAL A 157 -23.00 -5.45 -13.50
N GLY A 158 -23.98 -5.10 -12.66
CA GLY A 158 -24.98 -6.04 -12.15
C GLY A 158 -25.71 -6.77 -13.31
N GLU A 159 -26.17 -6.04 -14.34
CA GLU A 159 -26.79 -6.63 -15.53
C GLU A 159 -25.84 -7.60 -16.25
N ILE A 160 -24.57 -7.25 -16.41
CA ILE A 160 -23.55 -8.12 -17.05
C ILE A 160 -23.30 -9.37 -16.21
N LEU A 161 -23.23 -9.20 -14.90
CA LEU A 161 -23.01 -10.30 -13.95
C LEU A 161 -24.28 -11.10 -13.66
N GLY A 162 -25.47 -10.60 -14.06
CA GLY A 162 -26.75 -11.19 -13.70
C GLY A 162 -27.08 -11.07 -12.21
N GLU A 163 -26.60 -10.00 -11.56
CA GLU A 163 -26.77 -9.73 -10.14
C GLU A 163 -27.49 -8.38 -9.93
N GLU A 164 -28.39 -8.32 -8.96
CA GLU A 164 -29.03 -7.06 -8.56
C GLU A 164 -28.11 -6.27 -7.63
N ILE A 165 -27.92 -4.96 -7.93
CA ILE A 165 -27.20 -4.07 -7.04
C ILE A 165 -28.13 -3.57 -5.93
N LYS A 166 -27.79 -3.88 -4.70
CA LYS A 166 -28.51 -3.45 -3.50
C LYS A 166 -27.95 -2.15 -2.95
N LYS A 167 -28.81 -1.36 -2.33
CA LYS A 167 -28.41 -0.11 -1.68
C LYS A 167 -28.53 -0.22 -0.17
N ALA A 168 -27.63 0.43 0.55
CA ALA A 168 -27.73 0.63 1.99
C ALA A 168 -27.40 2.09 2.30
N GLU A 169 -28.18 2.70 3.20
CA GLU A 169 -28.05 4.11 3.59
C GLU A 169 -27.60 4.26 5.04
N CYS A 170 -27.80 3.22 5.84
CA CYS A 170 -27.47 3.17 7.25
C CYS A 170 -26.93 1.80 7.65
N ALA A 171 -26.49 1.65 8.89
CA ALA A 171 -25.96 0.38 9.41
C ALA A 171 -27.04 -0.71 9.47
N GLU A 172 -28.27 -0.31 9.76
CA GLU A 172 -29.42 -1.21 9.81
C GLU A 172 -29.69 -1.83 8.45
N ASP A 173 -29.60 -1.07 7.35
CA ASP A 173 -29.76 -1.58 5.99
C ASP A 173 -28.64 -2.60 5.65
N VAL A 174 -27.40 -2.29 6.02
CA VAL A 174 -26.26 -3.20 5.81
C VAL A 174 -26.47 -4.49 6.59
N GLN A 175 -26.91 -4.38 7.86
CA GLN A 175 -27.19 -5.55 8.71
C GLN A 175 -28.30 -6.42 8.12
N GLU A 176 -29.40 -5.81 7.69
CA GLU A 176 -30.52 -6.52 7.07
C GLU A 176 -30.10 -7.22 5.78
N LEU A 177 -29.35 -6.53 4.92
CA LEU A 177 -28.82 -7.13 3.69
C LEU A 177 -27.87 -8.29 3.98
N TYR A 178 -27.02 -8.15 4.99
CA TYR A 178 -26.13 -9.25 5.40
C TYR A 178 -26.91 -10.44 5.93
N ASP A 179 -27.84 -10.23 6.86
CA ASP A 179 -28.63 -11.30 7.47
C ASP A 179 -29.50 -12.05 6.46
N ASN A 180 -30.09 -11.34 5.50
CA ASN A 180 -30.91 -11.91 4.44
C ASN A 180 -30.10 -12.71 3.41
N ASN A 181 -28.79 -12.43 3.26
CA ASN A 181 -27.96 -13.05 2.23
C ASN A 181 -26.92 -14.05 2.77
N LYS A 182 -26.51 -13.98 4.04
CA LYS A 182 -25.39 -14.74 4.61
C LYS A 182 -25.47 -16.26 4.46
N SER A 183 -26.67 -16.83 4.26
CA SER A 183 -26.87 -18.27 4.04
C SER A 183 -26.98 -18.68 2.57
N HIS A 184 -26.98 -17.71 1.65
CA HIS A 184 -27.30 -17.93 0.24
C HIS A 184 -26.23 -17.44 -0.73
N VAL A 185 -25.28 -16.61 -0.27
CA VAL A 185 -24.24 -16.07 -1.12
C VAL A 185 -22.84 -16.53 -0.67
N ASP A 186 -21.95 -16.68 -1.64
CA ASP A 186 -20.55 -17.03 -1.41
C ASP A 186 -19.71 -15.79 -1.16
N TYR A 187 -20.06 -14.67 -1.81
CA TYR A 187 -19.33 -13.38 -1.70
C TYR A 187 -20.31 -12.22 -1.56
N MET A 188 -19.96 -11.29 -0.68
CA MET A 188 -20.64 -10.00 -0.54
C MET A 188 -19.63 -8.86 -0.76
N PHE A 189 -19.85 -8.07 -1.81
CA PHE A 189 -19.01 -6.91 -2.13
C PHE A 189 -19.73 -5.63 -1.69
N ILE A 190 -19.02 -4.78 -0.93
CA ILE A 190 -19.56 -3.50 -0.47
C ILE A 190 -18.74 -2.36 -1.07
N ASP A 191 -19.37 -1.61 -1.98
CA ASP A 191 -18.81 -0.39 -2.57
C ASP A 191 -19.10 0.81 -1.68
N THR A 192 -18.06 1.60 -1.39
CA THR A 192 -18.14 2.72 -0.46
C THR A 192 -17.96 4.06 -1.15
N SER A 193 -18.55 5.11 -0.57
CA SER A 193 -18.28 6.49 -0.95
C SER A 193 -16.79 6.83 -0.81
N GLY A 194 -16.31 7.70 -1.67
CA GLY A 194 -14.95 8.22 -1.57
C GLY A 194 -14.95 9.61 -0.97
N TYR A 195 -14.20 9.79 0.10
CA TYR A 195 -14.04 11.10 0.73
C TYR A 195 -12.59 11.56 0.69
N SER A 196 -12.37 12.88 0.68
CA SER A 196 -11.03 13.43 0.86
C SER A 196 -10.44 12.90 2.18
N PRO A 197 -9.14 12.56 2.23
CA PRO A 197 -8.49 12.17 3.49
C PRO A 197 -8.66 13.20 4.61
N ASN A 198 -8.87 14.47 4.26
CA ASN A 198 -9.07 15.55 5.23
C ASN A 198 -10.51 15.68 5.73
N ASP A 199 -11.43 14.92 5.18
CA ASP A 199 -12.85 14.93 5.54
C ASP A 199 -13.14 13.86 6.61
N SER A 200 -12.64 14.10 7.80
CA SER A 200 -12.76 13.17 8.93
C SER A 200 -14.20 12.89 9.35
N LEU A 201 -15.10 13.85 9.14
CA LEU A 201 -16.52 13.74 9.51
C LEU A 201 -17.22 12.68 8.67
N HIS A 202 -17.16 12.81 7.34
CA HIS A 202 -17.80 11.84 6.45
C HIS A 202 -17.11 10.47 6.49
N ILE A 203 -15.77 10.42 6.71
CA ILE A 203 -15.05 9.16 6.95
C ILE A 203 -15.58 8.47 8.21
N ALA A 204 -15.80 9.22 9.31
CA ALA A 204 -16.34 8.66 10.53
C ALA A 204 -17.80 8.19 10.37
N ASP A 205 -18.63 8.93 9.63
CA ASP A 205 -20.01 8.53 9.35
C ASP A 205 -20.07 7.27 8.48
N MET A 206 -19.23 7.18 7.46
CA MET A 206 -19.08 5.96 6.66
C MET A 206 -18.64 4.76 7.52
N LYS A 207 -17.73 4.97 8.49
CA LYS A 207 -17.33 3.91 9.43
C LYS A 207 -18.52 3.41 10.26
N LYS A 208 -19.41 4.30 10.71
CA LYS A 208 -20.63 3.91 11.46
C LYS A 208 -21.57 3.04 10.62
N ILE A 209 -21.75 3.36 9.32
CA ILE A 209 -22.57 2.56 8.41
C ILE A 209 -22.00 1.14 8.25
N LEU A 210 -20.69 1.01 8.27
CA LEU A 210 -19.97 -0.27 8.09
C LEU A 210 -19.71 -1.01 9.42
N ASP A 211 -20.13 -0.44 10.57
CA ASP A 211 -19.91 -1.03 11.88
C ASP A 211 -20.96 -2.12 12.20
N VAL A 212 -20.91 -3.15 11.40
CA VAL A 212 -21.81 -4.32 11.42
C VAL A 212 -20.98 -5.58 11.63
N ASP A 213 -21.50 -6.55 12.39
CA ASP A 213 -20.78 -7.80 12.68
C ASP A 213 -20.81 -8.77 11.50
N MET A 214 -19.96 -8.49 10.49
CA MET A 214 -19.86 -9.26 9.25
C MET A 214 -18.50 -9.95 9.08
N ASN A 215 -17.53 -9.70 9.97
CA ASN A 215 -16.13 -10.12 9.83
C ASN A 215 -15.57 -9.86 8.42
N PRO A 216 -15.57 -8.60 7.95
CA PRO A 216 -15.22 -8.26 6.58
C PRO A 216 -13.71 -8.30 6.34
N ASP A 217 -13.34 -8.56 5.09
CA ASP A 217 -12.00 -8.32 4.55
C ASP A 217 -11.96 -6.90 3.96
N VAL A 218 -11.37 -5.97 4.70
CA VAL A 218 -11.33 -4.56 4.32
C VAL A 218 -10.04 -4.24 3.58
N TYR A 219 -10.16 -3.63 2.41
CA TYR A 219 -9.06 -3.17 1.59
C TYR A 219 -9.04 -1.65 1.49
N LEU A 220 -7.85 -1.05 1.65
CA LEU A 220 -7.65 0.36 1.32
C LEU A 220 -7.21 0.48 -0.14
N SER A 221 -8.00 1.17 -0.96
CA SER A 221 -7.63 1.48 -2.35
C SER A 221 -6.90 2.81 -2.44
N VAL A 222 -5.71 2.81 -3.04
CA VAL A 222 -4.88 4.00 -3.29
C VAL A 222 -4.41 4.05 -4.73
N SER A 223 -4.27 5.26 -5.29
CA SER A 223 -3.69 5.44 -6.62
C SER A 223 -2.17 5.40 -6.57
N ALA A 224 -1.54 4.71 -7.51
CA ALA A 224 -0.09 4.68 -7.69
C ALA A 224 0.52 6.08 -7.92
N THR A 225 -0.28 7.02 -8.46
CA THR A 225 0.14 8.40 -8.74
C THR A 225 0.09 9.33 -7.52
N THR A 226 -0.28 8.82 -6.35
CA THR A 226 -0.42 9.64 -5.14
C THR A 226 0.95 9.96 -4.54
N LYS A 227 1.18 11.24 -4.20
CA LYS A 227 2.42 11.68 -3.56
C LYS A 227 2.61 11.02 -2.19
N THR A 228 3.85 10.80 -1.79
CA THR A 228 4.20 10.17 -0.49
C THR A 228 3.50 10.82 0.71
N SER A 229 3.50 12.16 0.80
CA SER A 229 2.84 12.89 1.90
C SER A 229 1.34 12.65 1.96
N ASP A 230 0.70 12.56 0.79
CA ASP A 230 -0.74 12.34 0.69
C ASP A 230 -1.09 10.87 1.00
N LEU A 231 -0.24 9.92 0.57
CA LEU A 231 -0.36 8.51 0.95
C LEU A 231 -0.32 8.34 2.47
N VAL A 232 0.66 8.94 3.16
CA VAL A 232 0.77 8.90 4.62
C VAL A 232 -0.52 9.42 5.28
N ASN A 233 -1.10 10.51 4.77
CA ASN A 233 -2.36 11.05 5.27
C ASN A 233 -3.55 10.09 5.01
N ILE A 234 -3.61 9.49 3.82
CA ILE A 234 -4.65 8.50 3.49
C ILE A 234 -4.57 7.32 4.44
N PHE A 235 -3.39 6.72 4.59
CA PHE A 235 -3.20 5.57 5.48
C PHE A 235 -3.65 5.87 6.90
N ARG A 236 -3.25 7.03 7.46
CA ARG A 236 -3.63 7.44 8.81
C ARG A 236 -5.13 7.66 8.97
N ASN A 237 -5.77 8.35 8.03
CA ASN A 237 -7.16 8.77 8.17
C ASN A 237 -8.16 7.65 7.86
N TYR A 238 -7.74 6.62 7.12
CA TYR A 238 -8.52 5.40 6.88
C TYR A 238 -8.20 4.25 7.85
N GLU A 239 -7.24 4.41 8.77
CA GLU A 239 -6.91 3.39 9.80
C GLU A 239 -8.11 2.94 10.65
N PRO A 240 -9.13 3.80 10.97
CA PRO A 240 -10.31 3.37 11.71
C PRO A 240 -11.11 2.24 11.06
N PHE A 241 -10.97 2.00 9.74
CA PHE A 241 -11.60 0.87 9.06
C PHE A 241 -10.88 -0.46 9.30
N ALA A 242 -9.75 -0.47 10.01
CA ALA A 242 -8.96 -1.65 10.29
C ALA A 242 -8.61 -2.46 9.03
N TYR A 243 -8.32 -1.77 7.90
CA TYR A 243 -7.92 -2.46 6.67
C TYR A 243 -6.62 -3.25 6.86
N GLU A 244 -6.60 -4.45 6.34
CA GLU A 244 -5.45 -5.35 6.49
C GLU A 244 -4.44 -5.18 5.35
N SER A 245 -4.91 -4.79 4.17
CA SER A 245 -4.07 -4.70 2.99
C SER A 245 -4.54 -3.63 2.02
N VAL A 246 -3.71 -3.35 1.04
CA VAL A 246 -3.87 -2.26 0.08
C VAL A 246 -4.09 -2.80 -1.33
N ILE A 247 -4.96 -2.14 -2.06
CA ILE A 247 -5.10 -2.30 -3.51
C ILE A 247 -4.48 -1.07 -4.17
N ILE A 248 -3.47 -1.29 -5.00
CA ILE A 248 -2.82 -0.23 -5.77
C ILE A 248 -3.53 -0.11 -7.10
N THR A 249 -4.08 1.06 -7.39
CA THR A 249 -4.79 1.34 -8.63
C THR A 249 -4.00 2.29 -9.52
N LYS A 250 -4.39 2.37 -10.81
CA LYS A 250 -3.79 3.27 -11.80
C LYS A 250 -2.27 3.07 -11.95
N ALA A 251 -1.85 1.83 -11.86
CA ALA A 251 -0.44 1.48 -12.00
C ALA A 251 0.10 1.66 -13.43
N ASP A 252 -0.78 1.91 -14.39
CA ASP A 252 -0.49 2.30 -15.77
C ASP A 252 -0.22 3.80 -15.94
N GLU A 253 -0.62 4.63 -14.97
CA GLU A 253 -0.46 6.09 -15.03
C GLU A 253 0.90 6.58 -14.51
N THR A 254 1.73 5.71 -13.90
CA THR A 254 3.05 6.07 -13.37
C THR A 254 4.10 4.99 -13.63
N LYS A 255 5.36 5.41 -13.67
CA LYS A 255 6.53 4.52 -13.71
C LYS A 255 7.25 4.43 -12.35
N GLN A 256 6.86 5.25 -11.39
CA GLN A 256 7.46 5.32 -10.06
C GLN A 256 6.59 4.54 -9.06
N PHE A 257 7.22 3.69 -8.28
CA PHE A 257 6.57 2.85 -7.26
C PHE A 257 7.22 2.97 -5.87
N GLY A 258 8.33 3.69 -5.77
CA GLY A 258 9.07 3.84 -4.52
C GLY A 258 8.28 4.59 -3.45
N ASN A 259 7.44 5.56 -3.83
CA ASN A 259 6.52 6.26 -2.94
C ASN A 259 5.59 5.28 -2.20
N ILE A 260 4.98 4.34 -2.92
CA ILE A 260 4.08 3.33 -2.35
C ILE A 260 4.85 2.33 -1.50
N ILE A 261 5.96 1.77 -2.02
CA ILE A 261 6.80 0.80 -1.29
C ILE A 261 7.25 1.41 0.05
N SER A 262 7.71 2.67 0.03
CA SER A 262 8.17 3.37 1.23
C SER A 262 7.08 3.49 2.30
N VAL A 263 5.86 3.89 1.90
CA VAL A 263 4.75 4.08 2.85
C VAL A 263 4.23 2.74 3.37
N LEU A 264 4.14 1.73 2.52
CA LEU A 264 3.75 0.37 2.92
C LEU A 264 4.73 -0.21 3.94
N TRP A 265 6.05 -0.08 3.67
CA TRP A 265 7.09 -0.48 4.60
C TRP A 265 6.97 0.23 5.94
N GLU A 266 6.82 1.58 5.94
CA GLU A 266 6.69 2.38 7.16
C GLU A 266 5.44 2.02 7.97
N LYS A 267 4.33 1.67 7.30
CA LYS A 267 3.05 1.36 7.95
C LYS A 267 2.81 -0.12 8.18
N HIS A 268 3.75 -0.98 7.80
CA HIS A 268 3.64 -2.45 7.92
C HIS A 268 2.33 -2.98 7.31
N LYS A 269 2.05 -2.56 6.06
CA LYS A 269 0.84 -2.95 5.34
C LYS A 269 1.20 -3.77 4.10
N SER A 270 0.45 -4.84 3.89
CA SER A 270 0.60 -5.71 2.73
C SER A 270 -0.16 -5.20 1.50
N ILE A 271 0.23 -5.68 0.32
CA ILE A 271 -0.44 -5.44 -0.96
C ILE A 271 -1.25 -6.68 -1.33
N SER A 272 -2.47 -6.50 -1.83
CA SER A 272 -3.34 -7.59 -2.29
C SER A 272 -3.46 -7.64 -3.80
N TYR A 273 -3.78 -6.51 -4.40
CA TYR A 273 -4.04 -6.41 -5.84
C TYR A 273 -3.42 -5.15 -6.43
N ILE A 274 -3.12 -5.24 -7.72
CA ILE A 274 -2.70 -4.10 -8.55
C ILE A 274 -3.65 -4.01 -9.73
N THR A 275 -4.14 -2.80 -10.02
CA THR A 275 -4.88 -2.52 -11.27
C THR A 275 -4.08 -1.57 -12.15
N ASP A 276 -4.02 -1.88 -13.45
CA ASP A 276 -3.18 -1.19 -14.44
C ASP A 276 -3.92 -0.92 -15.75
N GLY A 277 -5.16 -0.50 -15.65
CA GLY A 277 -5.99 -0.10 -16.80
C GLY A 277 -7.47 -0.07 -16.44
N GLN A 278 -8.31 0.22 -17.44
CA GLN A 278 -9.75 0.37 -17.30
C GLN A 278 -10.55 -0.89 -17.69
N GLY A 279 -9.90 -1.89 -18.27
CA GLY A 279 -10.55 -3.09 -18.77
C GLY A 279 -11.08 -3.99 -17.65
N ILE A 280 -12.39 -4.26 -17.70
CA ILE A 280 -13.07 -5.20 -16.81
C ILE A 280 -13.25 -6.51 -17.60
N PRO A 281 -12.86 -7.64 -17.04
CA PRO A 281 -12.21 -7.91 -15.76
C PRO A 281 -10.68 -7.96 -15.82
N LYS A 282 -10.05 -7.64 -16.94
CA LYS A 282 -8.67 -8.02 -17.27
C LYS A 282 -7.60 -7.27 -16.47
N ASP A 283 -7.82 -5.96 -16.26
CA ASP A 283 -6.76 -5.07 -15.75
C ASP A 283 -6.74 -5.03 -14.20
N ILE A 284 -6.74 -6.20 -13.62
CA ILE A 284 -6.47 -6.44 -12.19
C ILE A 284 -5.75 -7.77 -12.03
N ARG A 285 -4.76 -7.81 -11.15
CA ARG A 285 -4.06 -9.04 -10.78
C ARG A 285 -3.73 -9.04 -9.31
N LYS A 286 -3.48 -10.22 -8.76
CA LYS A 286 -2.88 -10.35 -7.44
C LYS A 286 -1.51 -9.67 -7.46
N ALA A 287 -1.16 -9.02 -6.36
CA ALA A 287 0.15 -8.42 -6.22
C ALA A 287 1.22 -9.52 -6.15
N ASP A 288 2.33 -9.27 -6.82
CA ASP A 288 3.52 -10.11 -6.86
C ASP A 288 4.76 -9.25 -6.66
N VAL A 289 5.69 -9.71 -5.81
CA VAL A 289 6.91 -8.97 -5.46
C VAL A 289 7.76 -8.71 -6.71
N ILE A 290 7.93 -9.73 -7.55
CA ILE A 290 8.79 -9.65 -8.74
C ILE A 290 8.22 -8.65 -9.74
N ASP A 291 6.88 -8.64 -9.92
CA ASP A 291 6.21 -7.68 -10.80
C ASP A 291 6.33 -6.23 -10.31
N ILE A 292 6.37 -6.03 -8.99
CA ILE A 292 6.59 -4.70 -8.39
C ILE A 292 8.03 -4.27 -8.59
N ILE A 293 9.00 -5.13 -8.32
CA ILE A 293 10.43 -4.85 -8.49
C ILE A 293 10.76 -4.52 -9.95
N LYS A 294 10.18 -5.23 -10.92
CA LYS A 294 10.38 -4.95 -12.36
C LYS A 294 9.92 -3.55 -12.79
N ARG A 295 9.13 -2.85 -11.99
CA ARG A 295 8.71 -1.46 -12.26
C ARG A 295 9.73 -0.41 -11.82
N LEU A 296 10.75 -0.82 -11.04
CA LEU A 296 11.81 0.09 -10.60
C LEU A 296 12.77 0.39 -11.77
N ASN A 297 12.97 1.67 -12.03
CA ASN A 297 13.86 2.13 -13.09
C ASN A 297 15.30 2.25 -12.58
N GLY A 298 16.28 2.04 -13.47
CA GLY A 298 17.70 2.27 -13.17
C GLY A 298 18.41 1.15 -12.42
N PHE A 299 17.69 0.15 -11.91
CA PHE A 299 18.26 -1.07 -11.33
C PHE A 299 18.46 -2.15 -12.39
N ASN A 300 19.57 -2.86 -12.30
CA ASN A 300 19.80 -4.10 -13.06
C ASN A 300 19.10 -5.27 -12.35
N ILE A 301 17.94 -5.66 -12.85
CA ILE A 301 17.09 -6.67 -12.22
C ILE A 301 17.40 -8.05 -12.78
N ASP A 302 18.07 -8.88 -11.98
CA ASP A 302 18.26 -10.31 -12.29
C ASP A 302 16.98 -11.09 -11.98
N ARG A 303 16.22 -11.38 -13.04
CA ARG A 303 14.94 -12.08 -12.93
C ARG A 303 15.10 -13.50 -12.36
N ILE A 304 16.12 -14.23 -12.78
CA ILE A 304 16.31 -15.63 -12.35
C ILE A 304 16.57 -15.65 -10.84
N HIS A 305 17.47 -14.78 -10.38
CA HIS A 305 17.76 -14.62 -8.95
C HIS A 305 16.50 -14.27 -8.12
N LEU A 306 15.66 -13.35 -8.61
CA LEU A 306 14.43 -12.97 -7.92
C LEU A 306 13.41 -14.11 -7.91
N GLU A 307 13.24 -14.84 -9.02
CA GLU A 307 12.33 -16.00 -9.10
C GLU A 307 12.78 -17.11 -8.13
N ASP A 308 14.09 -17.37 -8.03
CA ASP A 308 14.64 -18.37 -7.10
C ASP A 308 14.44 -17.97 -5.62
N LYS A 309 14.54 -16.68 -5.30
CA LYS A 309 14.48 -16.17 -3.93
C LYS A 309 13.07 -15.82 -3.46
N PHE A 310 12.25 -15.24 -4.32
CA PHE A 310 10.93 -14.65 -3.99
C PHE A 310 9.77 -15.26 -4.78
N GLY A 311 10.01 -16.16 -5.74
CA GLY A 311 8.95 -16.81 -6.51
C GLY A 311 8.00 -17.62 -5.61
N GLU A 312 6.73 -17.69 -5.97
CA GLU A 312 5.77 -18.57 -5.30
C GLU A 312 6.25 -20.03 -5.38
N LYS A 313 6.44 -20.68 -4.24
CA LYS A 313 6.79 -22.10 -4.13
C LYS A 313 5.55 -22.97 -4.18
#